data_c8dc64b223b702d6df50c0e0c6164766
#
_entry.id   c8dc64b223b702d6df50c0e0c6164766
#
_cell.length_a   1.000
_cell.length_b   1.000
_cell.length_c   1.000
_cell.angle_alpha   90.00
_cell.angle_beta   90.00
_cell.angle_gamma   90.00
#
_symmetry.space_group_name_H-M   'P 1'
#
loop_
_entity.id
_entity.type
_entity.pdbx_description
1 polymer ?
#
loop_
_entity_poly.entity_id
_entity_poly.type
_entity_poly.pdbx_seq_one_letter_code
_entity_poly.pdbx_strand_id
1 'polypeptide(L)'
;MVTVLLFPGQGAQKVGMTKDLAARFPEALATLESIDAALQTSLTQLMWDGPEAELTLTHNAQPAILAHSVAVLAVVRDRLGDVVAAAGHSLGEYSAWVASGALEAPAAARLVRRRGELMLEAGEARPGAMAAVLGLGTAEVELACAQGAIETHGTVVAANLNSPDQTVISGDPDSVRRAGELCQAAGAKRVLPLKVSGAFHSPLMEPAVSGLREALGATRFGHPAFPVVANATAGFVETGTEAADVLAAQLTSPVRWVDSMRRLAERYPDAQWLELGPGGVLTGLLKRIVPDATCVALGTASQLDAWMAA
;
A
#
# COMPACT_ATOMS: atom_id res chain seq x y z
N MET A 1 4.44 -4.64 -25.88
CA MET A 1 4.53 -3.48 -24.95
C MET A 1 4.70 -4.08 -23.56
N VAL A 2 5.71 -3.64 -22.82
CA VAL A 2 5.95 -4.14 -21.46
C VAL A 2 5.04 -3.42 -20.46
N THR A 3 4.66 -4.11 -19.37
CA THR A 3 3.69 -3.62 -18.40
C THR A 3 4.29 -3.58 -16.99
N VAL A 4 4.08 -2.46 -16.29
CA VAL A 4 4.36 -2.31 -14.86
C VAL A 4 3.04 -2.27 -14.10
N LEU A 5 2.93 -3.09 -13.05
CA LEU A 5 1.73 -3.16 -12.20
C LEU A 5 1.90 -2.35 -10.93
N LEU A 6 0.87 -1.58 -10.58
CA LEU A 6 0.78 -0.82 -9.34
C LEU A 6 -0.41 -1.31 -8.50
N PHE A 7 -0.21 -1.40 -7.17
CA PHE A 7 -1.23 -1.86 -6.24
C PHE A 7 -1.45 -0.85 -5.11
N PRO A 8 -2.70 -0.36 -4.92
CA PRO A 8 -3.01 0.63 -3.91
C PRO A 8 -2.89 0.10 -2.48
N GLY A 9 -2.69 1.02 -1.54
CA GLY A 9 -2.67 0.78 -0.11
C GLY A 9 -3.91 1.27 0.62
N GLN A 10 -3.81 1.31 1.95
CA GLN A 10 -4.89 1.73 2.85
C GLN A 10 -5.38 3.15 2.53
N GLY A 11 -6.70 3.37 2.67
CA GLY A 11 -7.38 4.60 2.30
C GLY A 11 -8.16 4.50 0.99
N ALA A 12 -7.97 3.41 0.22
CA ALA A 12 -8.69 3.15 -1.02
C ALA A 12 -9.98 2.32 -0.81
N GLN A 13 -10.18 1.73 0.38
CA GLN A 13 -11.36 0.93 0.70
C GLN A 13 -12.63 1.80 0.75
N LYS A 14 -13.74 1.20 0.33
CA LYS A 14 -15.09 1.77 0.44
C LYS A 14 -16.14 0.68 0.45
N VAL A 15 -17.25 0.91 1.14
CA VAL A 15 -18.40 0.00 1.11
C VAL A 15 -18.94 -0.10 -0.31
N GLY A 16 -19.28 -1.31 -0.76
CA GLY A 16 -19.70 -1.64 -2.12
C GLY A 16 -18.54 -2.04 -3.05
N MET A 17 -17.28 -1.96 -2.58
CA MET A 17 -16.12 -2.37 -3.38
C MET A 17 -16.22 -3.85 -3.80
N THR A 18 -15.78 -4.18 -5.01
CA THR A 18 -15.81 -5.51 -5.65
C THR A 18 -17.19 -6.06 -6.01
N LYS A 19 -18.29 -5.46 -5.60
CA LYS A 19 -19.65 -6.00 -5.83
C LYS A 19 -19.98 -6.11 -7.32
N ASP A 20 -19.60 -5.11 -8.08
CA ASP A 20 -19.72 -5.08 -9.55
C ASP A 20 -18.80 -6.09 -10.24
N LEU A 21 -17.57 -6.25 -9.73
CA LEU A 21 -16.60 -7.24 -10.24
C LEU A 21 -17.11 -8.66 -10.04
N ALA A 22 -17.56 -9.00 -8.82
CA ALA A 22 -18.10 -10.33 -8.51
C ALA A 22 -19.36 -10.67 -9.32
N ALA A 23 -20.22 -9.68 -9.56
CA ALA A 23 -21.42 -9.86 -10.38
C ALA A 23 -21.11 -10.07 -11.86
N ARG A 24 -20.00 -9.54 -12.36
CA ARG A 24 -19.64 -9.54 -13.80
C ARG A 24 -18.66 -10.63 -14.17
N PHE A 25 -17.70 -10.95 -13.30
CA PHE A 25 -16.56 -11.83 -13.60
C PHE A 25 -16.49 -12.99 -12.59
N PRO A 26 -16.71 -14.24 -13.07
CA PRO A 26 -16.61 -15.44 -12.21
C PRO A 26 -15.24 -15.59 -11.53
N GLU A 27 -14.16 -15.17 -12.20
CA GLU A 27 -12.78 -15.23 -11.67
C GLU A 27 -12.62 -14.31 -10.45
N ALA A 28 -13.25 -13.14 -10.48
CA ALA A 28 -13.25 -12.21 -9.34
C ALA A 28 -14.03 -12.80 -8.16
N LEU A 29 -15.22 -13.37 -8.41
CA LEU A 29 -16.02 -14.01 -7.37
C LEU A 29 -15.28 -15.19 -6.74
N ALA A 30 -14.73 -16.09 -7.52
CA ALA A 30 -13.96 -17.24 -7.03
C ALA A 30 -12.75 -16.82 -6.18
N THR A 31 -12.09 -15.72 -6.56
CA THR A 31 -10.98 -15.14 -5.79
C THR A 31 -11.45 -14.65 -4.42
N LEU A 32 -12.57 -13.93 -4.37
CA LEU A 32 -13.15 -13.42 -3.12
C LEU A 32 -13.58 -14.57 -2.18
N GLU A 33 -14.25 -15.59 -2.72
CA GLU A 33 -14.66 -16.79 -1.98
C GLU A 33 -13.45 -17.54 -1.40
N SER A 34 -12.37 -17.67 -2.17
CA SER A 34 -11.12 -18.28 -1.72
C SER A 34 -10.48 -17.51 -0.57
N ILE A 35 -10.54 -16.18 -0.59
CA ILE A 35 -10.02 -15.32 0.47
C ILE A 35 -10.89 -15.41 1.73
N ASP A 36 -12.23 -15.38 1.61
CA ASP A 36 -13.14 -15.56 2.74
C ASP A 36 -12.92 -16.92 3.42
N ALA A 37 -12.76 -17.98 2.63
CA ALA A 37 -12.45 -19.32 3.16
C ALA A 37 -11.10 -19.35 3.89
N ALA A 38 -10.07 -18.68 3.36
CA ALA A 38 -8.75 -18.62 3.97
C ALA A 38 -8.73 -17.84 5.29
N LEU A 39 -9.54 -16.80 5.40
CA LEU A 39 -9.68 -15.97 6.59
C LEU A 39 -10.68 -16.54 7.59
N GLN A 40 -11.50 -17.51 7.19
CA GLN A 40 -12.61 -18.05 7.97
C GLN A 40 -13.58 -16.95 8.45
N THR A 41 -13.77 -15.92 7.62
CA THR A 41 -14.63 -14.76 7.88
C THR A 41 -15.34 -14.34 6.61
N SER A 42 -16.47 -13.65 6.74
CA SER A 42 -17.20 -13.07 5.61
C SER A 42 -16.65 -11.67 5.29
N LEU A 43 -15.37 -11.57 4.91
CA LEU A 43 -14.74 -10.31 4.52
C LEU A 43 -15.47 -9.66 3.34
N THR A 44 -15.85 -10.49 2.37
CA THR A 44 -16.60 -10.06 1.18
C THR A 44 -17.92 -9.37 1.56
N GLN A 45 -18.66 -9.92 2.54
CA GLN A 45 -19.88 -9.29 3.04
C GLN A 45 -19.61 -7.92 3.68
N LEU A 46 -18.52 -7.80 4.46
CA LEU A 46 -18.10 -6.52 5.05
C LEU A 46 -17.73 -5.50 3.95
N MET A 47 -17.03 -5.94 2.89
CA MET A 47 -16.68 -5.09 1.74
C MET A 47 -17.91 -4.59 0.99
N TRP A 48 -18.96 -5.40 0.88
CA TRP A 48 -20.16 -5.09 0.11
C TRP A 48 -21.16 -4.23 0.85
N ASP A 49 -21.39 -4.53 2.12
CA ASP A 49 -22.53 -3.97 2.87
C ASP A 49 -22.10 -3.21 4.13
N GLY A 50 -20.80 -3.23 4.46
CA GLY A 50 -20.25 -2.51 5.60
C GLY A 50 -20.57 -3.15 6.96
N PRO A 51 -20.56 -2.40 8.03
CA PRO A 51 -20.50 -0.92 8.09
C PRO A 51 -19.10 -0.35 7.76
N GLU A 52 -19.07 0.89 7.26
CA GLU A 52 -17.82 1.57 6.85
C GLU A 52 -16.81 1.69 8.01
N ALA A 53 -17.30 1.91 9.24
CA ALA A 53 -16.44 1.99 10.40
C ALA A 53 -15.64 0.71 10.63
N GLU A 54 -16.27 -0.47 10.47
CA GLU A 54 -15.61 -1.76 10.58
C GLU A 54 -14.66 -2.02 9.41
N LEU A 55 -15.06 -1.69 8.19
CA LEU A 55 -14.23 -1.86 6.99
C LEU A 55 -12.95 -0.99 7.07
N THR A 56 -13.01 0.15 7.73
CA THR A 56 -11.89 1.10 7.84
C THR A 56 -10.87 0.67 8.90
N LEU A 57 -11.21 -0.21 9.83
CA LEU A 57 -10.24 -0.76 10.78
C LEU A 57 -9.09 -1.44 10.03
N THR A 58 -7.85 -1.17 10.45
CA THR A 58 -6.67 -1.54 9.67
C THR A 58 -6.59 -3.04 9.38
N HIS A 59 -6.99 -3.90 10.32
CA HIS A 59 -7.02 -5.35 10.16
C HIS A 59 -8.12 -5.85 9.20
N ASN A 60 -9.13 -5.04 8.88
CA ASN A 60 -10.15 -5.30 7.86
C ASN A 60 -9.81 -4.63 6.52
N ALA A 61 -9.36 -3.38 6.57
CA ALA A 61 -9.03 -2.61 5.36
C ALA A 61 -7.92 -3.26 4.54
N GLN A 62 -6.88 -3.79 5.22
CA GLN A 62 -5.76 -4.41 4.54
C GLN A 62 -6.18 -5.65 3.71
N PRO A 63 -6.80 -6.68 4.27
CA PRO A 63 -7.24 -7.81 3.45
C PRO A 63 -8.34 -7.44 2.45
N ALA A 64 -9.18 -6.44 2.70
CA ALA A 64 -10.20 -5.98 1.76
C ALA A 64 -9.59 -5.36 0.49
N ILE A 65 -8.57 -4.51 0.64
CA ILE A 65 -7.88 -3.89 -0.50
C ILE A 65 -7.07 -4.95 -1.27
N LEU A 66 -6.38 -5.86 -0.56
CA LEU A 66 -5.71 -6.99 -1.20
C LEU A 66 -6.70 -7.84 -2.00
N ALA A 67 -7.82 -8.23 -1.40
CA ALA A 67 -8.86 -9.02 -2.07
C ALA A 67 -9.37 -8.35 -3.34
N HIS A 68 -9.62 -7.05 -3.30
CA HIS A 68 -10.01 -6.26 -4.47
C HIS A 68 -8.93 -6.31 -5.56
N SER A 69 -7.68 -5.99 -5.20
CA SER A 69 -6.56 -5.92 -6.14
C SER A 69 -6.31 -7.28 -6.81
N VAL A 70 -6.40 -8.37 -6.04
CA VAL A 70 -6.19 -9.73 -6.56
C VAL A 70 -7.40 -10.20 -7.38
N ALA A 71 -8.62 -9.78 -7.04
CA ALA A 71 -9.81 -10.06 -7.86
C ALA A 71 -9.72 -9.39 -9.24
N VAL A 72 -9.27 -8.11 -9.28
CA VAL A 72 -8.99 -7.42 -10.55
C VAL A 72 -7.89 -8.16 -11.32
N LEU A 73 -6.79 -8.52 -10.67
CA LEU A 73 -5.69 -9.26 -11.28
C LEU A 73 -6.17 -10.58 -11.89
N ALA A 74 -7.04 -11.33 -11.21
CA ALA A 74 -7.57 -12.60 -11.72
C ALA A 74 -8.32 -12.45 -13.05
N VAL A 75 -9.05 -11.33 -13.21
CA VAL A 75 -9.80 -11.04 -14.44
C VAL A 75 -8.88 -10.64 -15.61
N VAL A 76 -7.82 -9.86 -15.33
CA VAL A 76 -6.99 -9.29 -16.41
C VAL A 76 -5.72 -10.08 -16.71
N ARG A 77 -5.34 -11.05 -15.87
CA ARG A 77 -4.06 -11.76 -15.91
C ARG A 77 -3.63 -12.23 -17.30
N ASP A 78 -4.52 -12.88 -18.02
CA ASP A 78 -4.22 -13.45 -19.34
C ASP A 78 -4.10 -12.40 -20.45
N ARG A 79 -4.35 -11.13 -20.15
CA ARG A 79 -4.34 -10.01 -21.09
C ARG A 79 -3.28 -8.94 -20.77
N LEU A 80 -2.52 -9.12 -19.67
CA LEU A 80 -1.54 -8.14 -19.23
C LEU A 80 -0.33 -7.99 -20.17
N GLY A 81 -0.12 -8.95 -21.08
CA GLY A 81 1.09 -8.99 -21.91
C GLY A 81 2.34 -9.32 -21.08
N ASP A 82 3.46 -8.70 -21.44
CA ASP A 82 4.76 -8.92 -20.77
C ASP A 82 4.87 -8.02 -19.53
N VAL A 83 4.57 -8.57 -18.36
CA VAL A 83 4.74 -7.88 -17.08
C VAL A 83 6.20 -7.94 -16.65
N VAL A 84 6.85 -6.78 -16.54
CA VAL A 84 8.29 -6.67 -16.26
C VAL A 84 8.61 -6.28 -14.82
N ALA A 85 7.67 -5.72 -14.08
CA ALA A 85 7.82 -5.39 -12.67
C ALA A 85 6.48 -5.07 -12.01
N ALA A 86 6.45 -5.11 -10.68
CA ALA A 86 5.33 -4.62 -9.91
C ALA A 86 5.81 -3.79 -8.70
N ALA A 87 4.97 -2.86 -8.26
CA ALA A 87 5.11 -2.14 -7.01
C ALA A 87 3.76 -1.98 -6.33
N GLY A 88 3.75 -1.92 -5.01
CA GLY A 88 2.54 -1.65 -4.27
C GLY A 88 2.82 -0.70 -3.11
N HIS A 89 1.86 0.17 -2.79
CA HIS A 89 2.02 1.15 -1.71
C HIS A 89 1.66 0.50 -0.36
N SER A 90 2.62 0.42 0.56
CA SER A 90 2.43 -0.21 1.88
C SER A 90 1.84 -1.62 1.77
N LEU A 91 0.59 -1.82 2.15
CA LEU A 91 -0.14 -3.07 1.96
C LEU A 91 -0.12 -3.57 0.51
N GLY A 92 -0.18 -2.67 -0.47
CA GLY A 92 -0.15 -3.03 -1.89
C GLY A 92 1.10 -3.82 -2.30
N GLU A 93 2.20 -3.74 -1.56
CA GLU A 93 3.40 -4.55 -1.81
C GLU A 93 3.10 -6.06 -1.70
N TYR A 94 2.21 -6.47 -0.79
CA TYR A 94 1.73 -7.87 -0.71
C TYR A 94 0.95 -8.28 -1.96
N SER A 95 0.13 -7.38 -2.50
CA SER A 95 -0.58 -7.61 -3.77
C SER A 95 0.39 -7.73 -4.95
N ALA A 96 1.49 -6.97 -4.95
CA ALA A 96 2.55 -7.09 -5.95
C ALA A 96 3.27 -8.45 -5.87
N TRP A 97 3.50 -8.98 -4.67
CA TRP A 97 4.03 -10.32 -4.47
C TRP A 97 3.06 -11.41 -4.96
N VAL A 98 1.75 -11.21 -4.81
CA VAL A 98 0.75 -12.13 -5.41
C VAL A 98 0.78 -12.04 -6.93
N ALA A 99 0.87 -10.85 -7.49
CA ALA A 99 0.93 -10.66 -8.94
C ALA A 99 2.16 -11.33 -9.56
N SER A 100 3.31 -11.27 -8.89
CA SER A 100 4.54 -11.93 -9.33
C SER A 100 4.50 -13.46 -9.26
N GLY A 101 3.45 -14.05 -8.66
CA GLY A 101 3.33 -15.49 -8.45
C GLY A 101 4.15 -16.04 -7.29
N ALA A 102 4.89 -15.19 -6.57
CA ALA A 102 5.72 -15.63 -5.44
C ALA A 102 4.89 -15.90 -4.17
N LEU A 103 3.70 -15.29 -4.05
CA LEU A 103 2.82 -15.43 -2.90
C LEU A 103 1.41 -15.81 -3.36
N GLU A 104 0.85 -16.86 -2.75
CA GLU A 104 -0.53 -17.28 -3.02
C GLU A 104 -1.53 -16.30 -2.38
N ALA A 105 -2.62 -15.97 -3.08
CA ALA A 105 -3.61 -15.00 -2.62
C ALA A 105 -4.23 -15.33 -1.24
N PRO A 106 -4.61 -16.60 -0.94
CA PRO A 106 -5.11 -16.97 0.37
C PRO A 106 -4.07 -16.80 1.50
N ALA A 107 -2.80 -17.05 1.21
CA ALA A 107 -1.71 -16.84 2.16
C ALA A 107 -1.45 -15.35 2.40
N ALA A 108 -1.46 -14.55 1.34
CA ALA A 108 -1.35 -13.11 1.41
C ALA A 108 -2.48 -12.49 2.26
N ALA A 109 -3.72 -12.96 2.09
CA ALA A 109 -4.86 -12.50 2.86
C ALA A 109 -4.67 -12.73 4.37
N ARG A 110 -4.21 -13.92 4.77
CA ARG A 110 -3.87 -14.21 6.18
C ARG A 110 -2.74 -13.34 6.69
N LEU A 111 -1.68 -13.16 5.89
CA LEU A 111 -0.55 -12.31 6.26
C LEU A 111 -0.96 -10.85 6.51
N VAL A 112 -1.73 -10.25 5.60
CA VAL A 112 -2.13 -8.85 5.75
C VAL A 112 -3.18 -8.67 6.82
N ARG A 113 -4.00 -9.69 7.11
CA ARG A 113 -4.89 -9.73 8.29
C ARG A 113 -4.04 -9.65 9.56
N ARG A 114 -3.05 -10.55 9.70
CA ARG A 114 -2.17 -10.57 10.86
C ARG A 114 -1.34 -9.29 10.99
N ARG A 115 -0.84 -8.76 9.87
CA ARG A 115 -0.15 -7.46 9.84
C ARG A 115 -1.05 -6.35 10.38
N GLY A 116 -2.31 -6.29 9.93
CA GLY A 116 -3.28 -5.30 10.38
C GLY A 116 -3.61 -5.41 11.88
N GLU A 117 -3.73 -6.63 12.40
CA GLU A 117 -3.93 -6.89 13.84
C GLU A 117 -2.73 -6.41 14.66
N LEU A 118 -1.52 -6.79 14.28
CA LEU A 118 -0.29 -6.38 14.96
C LEU A 118 -0.09 -4.86 14.94
N MET A 119 -0.42 -4.21 13.83
CA MET A 119 -0.36 -2.74 13.72
C MET A 119 -1.41 -2.05 14.59
N LEU A 120 -2.60 -2.65 14.75
CA LEU A 120 -3.64 -2.16 15.64
C LEU A 120 -3.20 -2.33 17.11
N GLU A 121 -2.75 -3.53 17.50
CA GLU A 121 -2.24 -3.84 18.84
C GLU A 121 -1.11 -2.86 19.24
N ALA A 122 -0.16 -2.59 18.32
CA ALA A 122 0.91 -1.62 18.57
C ALA A 122 0.39 -0.18 18.77
N GLY A 123 -0.62 0.23 17.97
CA GLY A 123 -1.25 1.54 18.09
C GLY A 123 -2.08 1.72 19.37
N GLU A 124 -2.73 0.65 19.86
CA GLU A 124 -3.46 0.64 21.12
C GLU A 124 -2.51 0.69 22.33
N ALA A 125 -1.39 -0.03 22.25
CA ALA A 125 -0.38 -0.03 23.30
C ALA A 125 0.37 1.31 23.40
N ARG A 126 0.63 1.96 22.27
CA ARG A 126 1.24 3.28 22.19
C ARG A 126 0.52 4.12 21.15
N PRO A 127 -0.39 5.02 21.56
CA PRO A 127 -1.08 5.91 20.64
C PRO A 127 -0.13 6.71 19.76
N GLY A 128 -0.40 6.71 18.46
CA GLY A 128 0.36 7.43 17.46
C GLY A 128 -0.54 8.30 16.59
N ALA A 129 0.07 9.16 15.80
CA ALA A 129 -0.62 10.01 14.84
C ALA A 129 0.11 10.03 13.50
N MET A 130 -0.65 10.38 12.45
CA MET A 130 -0.12 10.66 11.12
C MET A 130 -0.76 11.93 10.56
N ALA A 131 0.00 12.66 9.74
CA ALA A 131 -0.52 13.82 9.02
C ALA A 131 0.08 13.90 7.62
N ALA A 132 -0.74 14.26 6.62
CA ALA A 132 -0.30 14.51 5.26
C ALA A 132 0.13 15.98 5.13
N VAL A 133 1.39 16.20 4.75
CA VAL A 133 1.97 17.50 4.42
C VAL A 133 1.92 17.67 2.91
N LEU A 134 1.28 18.76 2.45
CA LEU A 134 1.08 19.06 1.04
C LEU A 134 1.75 20.36 0.65
N GLY A 135 2.42 20.36 -0.50
CA GLY A 135 3.03 21.55 -1.10
C GLY A 135 4.37 21.95 -0.48
N LEU A 136 5.07 21.00 0.16
CA LEU A 136 6.41 21.16 0.69
C LEU A 136 7.26 19.98 0.24
N GLY A 137 8.54 20.21 -0.06
CA GLY A 137 9.47 19.17 -0.49
C GLY A 137 9.82 18.21 0.66
N THR A 138 10.21 16.98 0.29
CA THR A 138 10.51 15.92 1.28
C THR A 138 11.65 16.32 2.22
N ALA A 139 12.71 16.96 1.73
CA ALA A 139 13.86 17.35 2.56
C ALA A 139 13.46 18.36 3.66
N GLU A 140 12.62 19.33 3.33
CA GLU A 140 12.09 20.29 4.29
C GLU A 140 11.18 19.61 5.33
N VAL A 141 10.39 18.62 4.91
CA VAL A 141 9.54 17.82 5.83
C VAL A 141 10.41 17.01 6.77
N GLU A 142 11.48 16.37 6.29
CA GLU A 142 12.43 15.60 7.12
C GLU A 142 13.12 16.50 8.16
N LEU A 143 13.54 17.72 7.77
CA LEU A 143 14.10 18.70 8.71
C LEU A 143 13.09 19.11 9.78
N ALA A 144 11.82 19.34 9.40
CA ALA A 144 10.75 19.66 10.33
C ALA A 144 10.47 18.50 11.30
N CYS A 145 10.51 17.25 10.81
CA CYS A 145 10.39 16.06 11.66
C CYS A 145 11.55 15.97 12.66
N ALA A 146 12.79 16.13 12.22
CA ALA A 146 13.96 16.09 13.10
C ALA A 146 13.88 17.18 14.20
N GLN A 147 13.53 18.41 13.83
CA GLN A 147 13.36 19.51 14.79
C GLN A 147 12.18 19.25 15.74
N GLY A 148 11.03 18.80 15.22
CA GLY A 148 9.87 18.46 16.04
C GLY A 148 10.14 17.37 17.07
N ALA A 149 10.91 16.33 16.69
CA ALA A 149 11.32 15.26 17.58
C ALA A 149 12.23 15.79 18.72
N ILE A 150 13.17 16.68 18.40
CA ILE A 150 14.06 17.30 19.39
C ILE A 150 13.23 18.14 20.38
N GLU A 151 12.35 19.01 19.90
CA GLU A 151 11.58 19.95 20.73
C GLU A 151 10.57 19.25 21.64
N THR A 152 10.04 18.10 21.22
CA THR A 152 9.04 17.35 21.99
C THR A 152 9.62 16.18 22.77
N HIS A 153 10.92 15.87 22.60
CA HIS A 153 11.58 14.67 23.14
C HIS A 153 10.85 13.37 22.74
N GLY A 154 10.21 13.36 21.57
CA GLY A 154 9.42 12.23 21.05
C GLY A 154 9.92 11.77 19.68
N THR A 155 9.09 10.97 19.01
CA THR A 155 9.40 10.40 17.70
C THR A 155 8.45 10.98 16.65
N VAL A 156 8.98 11.50 15.55
CA VAL A 156 8.25 11.79 14.33
C VAL A 156 9.17 11.63 13.11
N VAL A 157 8.67 11.00 12.07
CA VAL A 157 9.43 10.71 10.85
C VAL A 157 8.59 10.99 9.59
N ALA A 158 9.25 11.21 8.46
CA ALA A 158 8.63 11.15 7.15
C ALA A 158 8.35 9.67 6.82
N ALA A 159 7.07 9.28 6.83
CA ALA A 159 6.63 7.89 6.76
C ALA A 159 6.21 7.44 5.35
N ASN A 160 5.60 8.33 4.54
CA ASN A 160 5.28 8.03 3.15
C ASN A 160 5.73 9.18 2.25
N LEU A 161 6.68 8.91 1.38
CA LEU A 161 7.21 9.86 0.39
C LEU A 161 6.38 9.69 -0.90
N ASN A 162 5.18 10.26 -0.92
CA ASN A 162 4.14 9.95 -1.90
C ASN A 162 4.32 10.65 -3.26
N SER A 163 4.75 11.90 -3.25
CA SER A 163 5.11 12.67 -4.44
C SER A 163 6.14 13.75 -4.07
N PRO A 164 6.76 14.44 -5.02
CA PRO A 164 7.74 15.49 -4.72
C PRO A 164 7.22 16.58 -3.77
N ASP A 165 5.90 16.77 -3.71
CA ASP A 165 5.21 17.80 -2.91
C ASP A 165 4.18 17.22 -1.92
N GLN A 166 4.23 15.92 -1.65
CA GLN A 166 3.33 15.24 -0.70
C GLN A 166 4.07 14.20 0.12
N THR A 167 4.23 14.47 1.41
CA THR A 167 4.84 13.55 2.38
C THR A 167 3.89 13.34 3.56
N VAL A 168 3.74 12.10 4.03
CA VAL A 168 3.03 11.80 5.28
C VAL A 168 4.04 11.69 6.39
N ILE A 169 3.80 12.40 7.51
CA ILE A 169 4.59 12.29 8.75
C ILE A 169 3.87 11.39 9.75
N SER A 170 4.64 10.68 10.57
CA SER A 170 4.12 9.65 11.49
C SER A 170 4.95 9.59 12.76
N GLY A 171 4.31 9.46 13.93
CA GLY A 171 5.01 9.42 15.21
C GLY A 171 4.11 9.65 16.41
N ASP A 172 4.71 10.08 17.51
CA ASP A 172 3.99 10.49 18.72
C ASP A 172 3.07 11.70 18.40
N PRO A 173 1.85 11.77 18.97
CA PRO A 173 0.87 12.80 18.60
C PRO A 173 1.38 14.23 18.73
N ASP A 174 2.08 14.55 19.81
CA ASP A 174 2.65 15.89 20.02
C ASP A 174 3.79 16.21 19.05
N SER A 175 4.62 15.21 18.75
CA SER A 175 5.72 15.37 17.80
C SER A 175 5.21 15.57 16.37
N VAL A 176 4.18 14.81 15.97
CA VAL A 176 3.50 14.99 14.67
C VAL A 176 2.86 16.37 14.57
N ARG A 177 2.16 16.82 15.62
CA ARG A 177 1.57 18.15 15.67
C ARG A 177 2.66 19.23 15.53
N ARG A 178 3.75 19.12 16.30
CA ARG A 178 4.86 20.09 16.25
C ARG A 178 5.56 20.11 14.90
N ALA A 179 5.89 18.94 14.33
CA ALA A 179 6.46 18.85 13.00
C ALA A 179 5.53 19.45 11.93
N GLY A 180 4.20 19.26 12.07
CA GLY A 180 3.20 19.87 11.20
C GLY A 180 3.22 21.40 11.27
N GLU A 181 3.34 21.98 12.46
CA GLU A 181 3.48 23.44 12.64
C GLU A 181 4.75 23.97 11.97
N LEU A 182 5.87 23.25 12.13
CA LEU A 182 7.14 23.60 11.49
C LEU A 182 7.05 23.49 9.96
N CYS A 183 6.37 22.47 9.42
CA CYS A 183 6.10 22.36 7.98
C CYS A 183 5.26 23.55 7.46
N GLN A 184 4.24 23.99 8.23
CA GLN A 184 3.43 25.17 7.87
C GLN A 184 4.29 26.44 7.86
N ALA A 185 5.15 26.64 8.87
CA ALA A 185 6.08 27.76 8.93
C ALA A 185 7.10 27.74 7.77
N ALA A 186 7.48 26.55 7.29
CA ALA A 186 8.35 26.35 6.14
C ALA A 186 7.63 26.52 4.78
N GLY A 187 6.31 26.77 4.76
CA GLY A 187 5.54 27.06 3.53
C GLY A 187 4.67 25.91 3.04
N ALA A 188 4.44 24.85 3.83
CA ALA A 188 3.48 23.82 3.46
C ALA A 188 2.08 24.42 3.23
N LYS A 189 1.46 24.08 2.11
CA LYS A 189 0.11 24.56 1.76
C LYS A 189 -0.96 24.04 2.71
N ARG A 190 -0.83 22.80 3.15
CA ARG A 190 -1.73 22.14 4.12
C ARG A 190 -0.99 21.08 4.91
N VAL A 191 -1.41 20.91 6.15
CA VAL A 191 -1.10 19.75 6.99
C VAL A 191 -2.42 19.16 7.46
N LEU A 192 -2.72 17.95 7.03
CA LEU A 192 -4.01 17.30 7.22
C LEU A 192 -3.85 16.08 8.12
N PRO A 193 -4.40 16.06 9.34
CA PRO A 193 -4.43 14.87 10.18
C PRO A 193 -5.12 13.70 9.48
N LEU A 194 -4.56 12.51 9.59
CA LEU A 194 -5.12 11.28 9.04
C LEU A 194 -5.87 10.50 10.13
N LYS A 195 -7.00 9.91 9.77
CA LYS A 195 -7.78 9.01 10.64
C LYS A 195 -7.17 7.62 10.60
N VAL A 196 -6.19 7.37 11.45
CA VAL A 196 -5.48 6.09 11.55
C VAL A 196 -5.38 5.63 13.00
N SER A 197 -5.21 4.32 13.22
CA SER A 197 -5.13 3.70 14.55
C SER A 197 -3.71 3.69 15.15
N GLY A 198 -2.71 4.25 14.46
CA GLY A 198 -1.32 4.22 14.95
C GLY A 198 -0.35 4.99 14.08
N ALA A 199 0.90 5.07 14.53
CA ALA A 199 1.99 5.73 13.81
C ALA A 199 2.67 4.76 12.82
N PHE A 200 1.97 4.43 11.73
CA PHE A 200 2.46 3.48 10.74
C PHE A 200 3.74 3.99 10.05
N HIS A 201 4.58 3.04 9.62
CA HIS A 201 5.85 3.31 8.96
C HIS A 201 6.80 4.19 9.78
N SER A 202 6.78 4.03 11.11
CA SER A 202 7.64 4.71 12.06
C SER A 202 8.25 3.73 13.08
N PRO A 203 9.26 4.13 13.85
CA PRO A 203 9.82 3.29 14.91
C PRO A 203 8.80 2.84 15.98
N LEU A 204 7.63 3.51 16.08
CA LEU A 204 6.57 3.13 17.00
C LEU A 204 5.90 1.79 16.64
N MET A 205 6.12 1.28 15.42
CA MET A 205 5.65 -0.02 14.97
C MET A 205 6.60 -1.18 15.33
N GLU A 206 7.73 -0.92 15.99
CA GLU A 206 8.70 -1.96 16.38
C GLU A 206 8.07 -3.14 17.15
N PRO A 207 7.10 -2.92 18.09
CA PRO A 207 6.46 -4.04 18.77
C PRO A 207 5.74 -5.04 17.86
N ALA A 208 5.29 -4.61 16.67
CA ALA A 208 4.62 -5.46 15.70
C ALA A 208 5.60 -6.29 14.83
N VAL A 209 6.90 -5.95 14.81
CA VAL A 209 7.88 -6.55 13.89
C VAL A 209 8.08 -8.04 14.18
N SER A 210 8.21 -8.44 15.45
CA SER A 210 8.47 -9.85 15.80
C SER A 210 7.33 -10.77 15.37
N GLY A 211 6.07 -10.39 15.65
CA GLY A 211 4.90 -11.15 15.24
C GLY A 211 4.73 -11.20 13.72
N LEU A 212 5.07 -10.11 13.00
CA LEU A 212 5.05 -10.12 11.55
C LEU A 212 6.16 -11.01 10.97
N ARG A 213 7.38 -10.99 11.53
CA ARG A 213 8.46 -11.91 11.11
C ARG A 213 8.09 -13.37 11.31
N GLU A 214 7.43 -13.71 12.40
CA GLU A 214 6.92 -15.06 12.65
C GLU A 214 5.92 -15.48 11.56
N ALA A 215 4.92 -14.63 11.27
CA ALA A 215 3.92 -14.89 10.24
C ALA A 215 4.53 -15.00 8.83
N LEU A 216 5.51 -14.14 8.50
CA LEU A 216 6.25 -14.20 7.24
C LEU A 216 7.08 -15.48 7.14
N GLY A 217 7.78 -15.88 8.21
CA GLY A 217 8.58 -17.13 8.26
C GLY A 217 7.73 -18.38 8.13
N ALA A 218 6.48 -18.37 8.57
CA ALA A 218 5.52 -19.45 8.39
C ALA A 218 4.86 -19.48 7.00
N THR A 219 5.09 -18.45 6.18
CA THR A 219 4.49 -18.31 4.84
C THR A 219 5.48 -18.68 3.76
N ARG A 220 5.05 -19.53 2.83
CA ARG A 220 5.89 -19.92 1.69
C ARG A 220 5.88 -18.83 0.62
N PHE A 221 7.07 -18.32 0.29
CA PHE A 221 7.30 -17.49 -0.89
C PHE A 221 7.99 -18.34 -1.97
N GLY A 222 7.45 -18.32 -3.19
CA GLY A 222 8.04 -18.93 -4.37
C GLY A 222 9.00 -17.98 -5.08
N HIS A 223 9.42 -18.37 -6.29
CA HIS A 223 10.22 -17.51 -7.16
C HIS A 223 9.28 -16.55 -7.91
N PRO A 224 9.51 -15.22 -7.86
CA PRO A 224 8.71 -14.26 -8.59
C PRO A 224 8.97 -14.36 -10.10
N ALA A 225 7.92 -14.27 -10.93
CA ALA A 225 8.06 -14.25 -12.38
C ALA A 225 8.67 -12.92 -12.90
N PHE A 226 8.58 -11.87 -12.11
CA PHE A 226 9.17 -10.55 -12.34
C PHE A 226 9.48 -9.88 -11.00
N PRO A 227 10.44 -8.91 -10.96
CA PRO A 227 10.82 -8.25 -9.71
C PRO A 227 9.67 -7.43 -9.11
N VAL A 228 9.67 -7.38 -7.76
CA VAL A 228 8.82 -6.48 -6.98
C VAL A 228 9.69 -5.37 -6.39
N VAL A 229 9.24 -4.11 -6.47
CA VAL A 229 9.96 -2.99 -5.86
C VAL A 229 9.56 -2.86 -4.40
N ALA A 230 10.53 -3.03 -3.49
CA ALA A 230 10.31 -2.95 -2.05
C ALA A 230 10.15 -1.50 -1.58
N ASN A 231 9.16 -1.21 -0.75
CA ASN A 231 8.88 0.14 -0.25
C ASN A 231 10.01 0.71 0.60
N ALA A 232 10.61 -0.10 1.46
CA ALA A 232 11.64 0.33 2.41
C ALA A 232 12.93 0.79 1.73
N THR A 233 13.31 0.17 0.60
CA THR A 233 14.58 0.41 -0.09
C THR A 233 14.43 1.05 -1.47
N ALA A 234 13.23 1.05 -2.04
CA ALA A 234 12.97 1.31 -3.46
C ALA A 234 13.79 0.40 -4.40
N GLY A 235 14.29 -0.74 -3.89
CA GLY A 235 15.09 -1.71 -4.62
C GLY A 235 14.23 -2.77 -5.30
N PHE A 236 14.72 -3.29 -6.44
CA PHE A 236 14.13 -4.47 -7.05
C PHE A 236 14.48 -5.71 -6.23
N VAL A 237 13.49 -6.52 -5.92
CA VAL A 237 13.62 -7.80 -5.22
C VAL A 237 13.21 -8.90 -6.19
N GLU A 238 14.12 -9.83 -6.44
CA GLU A 238 13.99 -10.84 -7.49
C GLU A 238 13.90 -12.27 -6.91
N THR A 239 13.91 -12.41 -5.57
CA THR A 239 13.82 -13.70 -4.90
C THR A 239 12.75 -13.73 -3.82
N GLY A 240 12.08 -14.87 -3.65
CA GLY A 240 11.11 -15.06 -2.56
C GLY A 240 11.75 -15.09 -1.17
N THR A 241 13.04 -15.41 -1.06
CA THR A 241 13.76 -15.42 0.23
C THR A 241 13.96 -14.00 0.78
N GLU A 242 14.20 -13.03 -0.08
CA GLU A 242 14.32 -11.60 0.32
C GLU A 242 12.97 -10.97 0.63
N ALA A 243 11.85 -11.51 0.10
CA ALA A 243 10.52 -10.96 0.29
C ALA A 243 10.14 -10.80 1.76
N ALA A 244 10.39 -11.82 2.58
CA ALA A 244 10.06 -11.80 4.00
C ALA A 244 10.84 -10.70 4.76
N ASP A 245 12.13 -10.51 4.44
CA ASP A 245 12.97 -9.50 5.08
C ASP A 245 12.54 -8.08 4.72
N VAL A 246 12.29 -7.80 3.43
CA VAL A 246 11.87 -6.47 3.00
C VAL A 246 10.46 -6.12 3.50
N LEU A 247 9.54 -7.09 3.57
CA LEU A 247 8.19 -6.90 4.11
C LEU A 247 8.20 -6.68 5.63
N ALA A 248 9.10 -7.34 6.36
CA ALA A 248 9.28 -7.09 7.80
C ALA A 248 9.87 -5.69 8.04
N ALA A 249 10.91 -5.31 7.28
CA ALA A 249 11.54 -4.00 7.38
C ALA A 249 10.58 -2.86 6.99
N GLN A 250 9.64 -3.09 6.08
CA GLN A 250 8.65 -2.12 5.63
C GLN A 250 7.83 -1.52 6.78
N LEU A 251 7.59 -2.31 7.84
CA LEU A 251 6.68 -1.92 8.93
C LEU A 251 7.16 -0.69 9.69
N THR A 252 8.47 -0.56 9.87
CA THR A 252 9.12 0.55 10.59
C THR A 252 9.88 1.51 9.69
N SER A 253 9.87 1.27 8.37
CA SER A 253 10.58 2.07 7.37
C SER A 253 9.63 2.95 6.56
N PRO A 254 10.11 4.07 6.02
CA PRO A 254 9.32 4.89 5.11
C PRO A 254 8.93 4.14 3.83
N VAL A 255 7.73 4.42 3.32
CA VAL A 255 7.33 4.05 1.96
C VAL A 255 7.99 5.03 0.99
N ARG A 256 9.05 4.60 0.31
CA ARG A 256 9.84 5.40 -0.65
C ARG A 256 9.20 5.39 -2.03
N TRP A 257 7.93 5.86 -2.11
CA TRP A 257 7.13 5.75 -3.32
C TRP A 257 7.71 6.55 -4.49
N VAL A 258 8.18 7.78 -4.25
CA VAL A 258 8.81 8.62 -5.28
C VAL A 258 10.01 7.91 -5.90
N ASP A 259 10.90 7.36 -5.06
CA ASP A 259 12.10 6.67 -5.53
C ASP A 259 11.75 5.39 -6.30
N SER A 260 10.75 4.65 -5.82
CA SER A 260 10.26 3.44 -6.48
C SER A 260 9.73 3.73 -7.88
N MET A 261 8.91 4.78 -8.04
CA MET A 261 8.35 5.15 -9.34
C MET A 261 9.41 5.67 -10.31
N ARG A 262 10.35 6.50 -9.83
CA ARG A 262 11.46 6.99 -10.65
C ARG A 262 12.35 5.85 -11.14
N ARG A 263 12.71 4.92 -10.26
CA ARG A 263 13.54 3.75 -10.59
C ARG A 263 12.87 2.81 -11.58
N LEU A 264 11.56 2.62 -11.46
CA LEU A 264 10.79 1.85 -12.44
C LEU A 264 10.74 2.56 -13.80
N ALA A 265 10.49 3.86 -13.83
CA ALA A 265 10.45 4.63 -15.08
C ALA A 265 11.82 4.70 -15.77
N GLU A 266 12.91 4.79 -15.00
CA GLU A 266 14.28 4.74 -15.53
C GLU A 266 14.59 3.39 -16.18
N ARG A 267 14.21 2.29 -15.52
CA ARG A 267 14.47 0.93 -16.01
C ARG A 267 13.55 0.52 -17.17
N TYR A 268 12.32 1.04 -17.20
CA TYR A 268 11.28 0.68 -18.18
C TYR A 268 10.59 1.93 -18.74
N PRO A 269 11.32 2.76 -19.53
CA PRO A 269 10.81 4.08 -19.97
C PRO A 269 9.56 3.99 -20.85
N ASP A 270 9.40 2.90 -21.61
CA ASP A 270 8.29 2.71 -22.55
C ASP A 270 7.18 1.79 -21.99
N ALA A 271 7.17 1.57 -20.68
CA ALA A 271 6.19 0.69 -20.07
C ALA A 271 4.79 1.32 -20.04
N GLN A 272 3.78 0.51 -20.28
CA GLN A 272 2.42 0.79 -19.87
C GLN A 272 2.30 0.54 -18.36
N TRP A 273 1.60 1.44 -17.66
CA TRP A 273 1.37 1.31 -16.22
C TRP A 273 -0.10 1.00 -15.96
N LEU A 274 -0.36 0.02 -15.12
CA LEU A 274 -1.71 -0.36 -14.71
C LEU A 274 -1.81 -0.34 -13.18
N GLU A 275 -2.76 0.45 -12.64
CA GLU A 275 -3.11 0.39 -11.22
C GLU A 275 -4.26 -0.59 -11.06
N LEU A 276 -4.00 -1.74 -10.40
CA LEU A 276 -4.97 -2.80 -10.17
C LEU A 276 -5.50 -2.74 -8.73
N GLY A 277 -6.75 -2.32 -8.57
CA GLY A 277 -7.37 -2.24 -7.26
C GLY A 277 -8.35 -1.06 -7.11
N PRO A 278 -8.84 -0.78 -5.90
CA PRO A 278 -9.82 0.26 -5.68
C PRO A 278 -9.24 1.66 -5.89
N GLY A 279 -9.97 2.52 -6.58
CA GLY A 279 -9.63 3.94 -6.75
C GLY A 279 -8.74 4.22 -7.97
N GLY A 280 -7.82 5.16 -7.83
CA GLY A 280 -6.90 5.67 -8.86
C GLY A 280 -5.87 6.60 -8.22
N VAL A 281 -5.55 6.37 -6.95
CA VAL A 281 -4.65 7.22 -6.16
C VAL A 281 -3.23 7.15 -6.69
N LEU A 282 -2.75 5.94 -7.00
CA LEU A 282 -1.38 5.75 -7.48
C LEU A 282 -1.20 6.31 -8.89
N THR A 283 -2.22 6.23 -9.73
CA THR A 283 -2.26 6.90 -11.04
C THR A 283 -2.06 8.41 -10.89
N GLY A 284 -2.75 9.02 -9.92
CA GLY A 284 -2.59 10.45 -9.60
C GLY A 284 -1.22 10.80 -9.04
N LEU A 285 -0.62 9.94 -8.21
CA LEU A 285 0.73 10.12 -7.68
C LEU A 285 1.79 9.95 -8.77
N LEU A 286 1.66 8.91 -9.61
CA LEU A 286 2.58 8.65 -10.71
C LEU A 286 2.68 9.86 -11.65
N LYS A 287 1.55 10.47 -12.01
CA LYS A 287 1.53 11.67 -12.87
C LYS A 287 2.34 12.84 -12.29
N ARG A 288 2.47 12.94 -10.96
CA ARG A 288 3.28 13.97 -10.30
C ARG A 288 4.76 13.62 -10.24
N ILE A 289 5.09 12.32 -10.24
CA ILE A 289 6.46 11.81 -10.11
C ILE A 289 7.11 11.65 -11.48
N VAL A 290 6.37 11.09 -12.44
CA VAL A 290 6.78 10.79 -13.83
C VAL A 290 5.69 11.33 -14.75
N PRO A 291 5.70 12.64 -15.10
CA PRO A 291 4.61 13.28 -15.85
C PRO A 291 4.31 12.67 -17.21
N ASP A 292 5.31 12.06 -17.85
CA ASP A 292 5.20 11.45 -19.18
C ASP A 292 4.67 10.01 -19.14
N ALA A 293 4.60 9.39 -17.94
CA ALA A 293 4.06 8.03 -17.80
C ALA A 293 2.53 8.03 -17.90
N THR A 294 2.00 7.11 -18.70
CA THR A 294 0.56 6.87 -18.80
C THR A 294 0.17 5.69 -17.95
N CYS A 295 -0.69 5.90 -16.95
CA CYS A 295 -1.22 4.85 -16.08
C CYS A 295 -2.74 4.73 -16.24
N VAL A 296 -3.24 3.51 -16.34
CA VAL A 296 -4.67 3.20 -16.38
C VAL A 296 -5.07 2.56 -15.06
N ALA A 297 -6.08 3.13 -14.40
CA ALA A 297 -6.65 2.57 -13.18
C ALA A 297 -7.75 1.54 -13.53
N LEU A 298 -7.61 0.33 -13.01
CA LEU A 298 -8.51 -0.80 -13.20
C LEU A 298 -9.02 -1.28 -11.83
N GLY A 299 -10.23 -0.84 -11.45
CA GLY A 299 -10.82 -1.15 -10.15
C GLY A 299 -12.33 -1.42 -10.19
N THR A 300 -12.99 -1.25 -11.35
CA THR A 300 -14.42 -1.50 -11.50
C THR A 300 -14.71 -2.35 -12.73
N ALA A 301 -15.86 -3.02 -12.75
CA ALA A 301 -16.24 -3.85 -13.89
C ALA A 301 -16.26 -3.05 -15.20
N SER A 302 -16.77 -1.81 -15.18
CA SER A 302 -16.82 -0.98 -16.39
C SER A 302 -15.42 -0.55 -16.87
N GLN A 303 -14.47 -0.32 -15.97
CA GLN A 303 -13.07 -0.01 -16.33
C GLN A 303 -12.41 -1.23 -16.97
N LEU A 304 -12.65 -2.43 -16.42
CA LEU A 304 -12.12 -3.66 -16.97
C LEU A 304 -12.70 -3.94 -18.35
N ASP A 305 -14.04 -3.86 -18.52
CA ASP A 305 -14.69 -4.06 -19.81
C ASP A 305 -14.15 -3.09 -20.88
N ALA A 306 -13.99 -1.81 -20.54
CA ALA A 306 -13.44 -0.80 -21.44
C ALA A 306 -11.98 -1.08 -21.83
N TRP A 307 -11.14 -1.45 -20.84
CA TRP A 307 -9.71 -1.77 -21.09
C TRP A 307 -9.55 -3.05 -21.92
N MET A 308 -10.39 -4.06 -21.69
CA MET A 308 -10.36 -5.32 -22.43
C MET A 308 -10.88 -5.21 -23.86
N ALA A 309 -11.63 -4.14 -24.16
CA ALA A 309 -12.17 -3.87 -25.50
C ALA A 309 -11.21 -3.01 -26.36
N ALA A 310 -10.19 -2.38 -25.76
CA ALA A 310 -9.22 -1.50 -26.43
C ALA A 310 -8.04 -2.28 -27.01
#